data_35732e9ee2df2fe054e4a2f7daaa6c5e
#
_entry.id   35732e9ee2df2fe054e4a2f7daaa6c5e
#
_cell.length_a   1.000
_cell.length_b   1.000
_cell.length_c   1.000
_cell.angle_alpha   90.00
_cell.angle_beta   90.00
_cell.angle_gamma   90.00
#
_symmetry.space_group_name_H-M   'P 1'
#
loop_
_entity.id
_entity.type
_entity.pdbx_description
1 polymer ?
#
loop_
_entity_poly.entity_id
_entity_poly.type
_entity_poly.pdbx_seq_one_letter_code
_entity_poly.pdbx_strand_id
1 'polypeptide(L)'
;MIRAISFDLWDTIVVDDSDEEERAALGLRSKHDERRALLHAAVPERTLEEVVQSCDAIDIEFRHAWKVEYTNWTVDYRLRRVFDHLGASPTDKAIAQAVHGWEIMELDHSPRLIDGAAQAIAEIASRYQLAICSDAIVSPGTVLRQLLSKHGVKAHFSSFAFSDEVGRSKPHRSMFDTAAQGLGVPVHEMVHIGDRHSNDIDGPHALGMKAILFTASRDADKEGHSADALCEQYSDLPGIIDALAKG
;
A
#
# COMPACT_ATOMS: atom_id res chain seq x y z
N MET A 1 2.53 -17.65 -21.00
CA MET A 1 1.62 -18.42 -20.11
C MET A 1 1.68 -17.78 -18.72
N ILE A 2 0.54 -17.46 -18.12
CA ILE A 2 0.47 -16.87 -16.77
C ILE A 2 0.85 -17.92 -15.73
N ARG A 3 1.79 -17.60 -14.84
CA ARG A 3 2.29 -18.48 -13.77
C ARG A 3 2.09 -17.92 -12.38
N ALA A 4 1.97 -16.60 -12.25
CA ALA A 4 1.86 -15.95 -10.97
C ALA A 4 0.96 -14.71 -11.04
N ILE A 5 0.42 -14.33 -9.88
CA ILE A 5 -0.46 -13.17 -9.72
C ILE A 5 0.13 -12.27 -8.63
N SER A 6 0.22 -10.97 -8.91
CA SER A 6 0.53 -9.97 -7.89
C SER A 6 -0.69 -9.09 -7.61
N PHE A 7 -0.85 -8.74 -6.35
CA PHE A 7 -1.93 -7.87 -5.87
C PHE A 7 -1.36 -6.58 -5.30
N ASP A 8 -1.99 -5.46 -5.57
CA ASP A 8 -1.91 -4.32 -4.69
C ASP A 8 -2.60 -4.65 -3.34
N LEU A 9 -2.44 -3.80 -2.34
CA LEU A 9 -3.03 -3.99 -1.02
C LEU A 9 -4.23 -3.07 -0.79
N TRP A 10 -4.01 -1.74 -0.91
CA TRP A 10 -5.00 -0.72 -0.59
C TRP A 10 -6.06 -0.64 -1.69
N ASP A 11 -7.33 -0.57 -1.29
CA ASP A 11 -8.48 -0.61 -2.19
C ASP A 11 -8.51 -1.81 -3.17
N THR A 12 -7.60 -2.75 -2.96
CA THR A 12 -7.53 -4.02 -3.70
C THR A 12 -7.79 -5.23 -2.78
N ILE A 13 -7.11 -5.35 -1.63
CA ILE A 13 -7.34 -6.41 -0.64
C ILE A 13 -8.07 -5.87 0.58
N VAL A 14 -7.65 -4.69 1.07
CA VAL A 14 -8.28 -3.97 2.19
C VAL A 14 -8.84 -2.64 1.69
N VAL A 15 -9.94 -2.21 2.31
CA VAL A 15 -10.54 -0.90 2.02
C VAL A 15 -9.76 0.17 2.76
N ASP A 16 -9.12 1.08 2.03
CA ASP A 16 -8.35 2.17 2.63
C ASP A 16 -9.22 3.03 3.53
N ASP A 17 -8.68 3.47 4.67
CA ASP A 17 -9.34 4.30 5.69
C ASP A 17 -10.70 3.77 6.22
N SER A 18 -11.06 2.50 5.99
CA SER A 18 -12.33 1.92 6.47
C SER A 18 -12.41 1.81 7.99
N ASP A 19 -11.32 1.95 8.70
CA ASP A 19 -11.22 1.98 10.16
C ASP A 19 -11.54 3.36 10.76
N GLU A 20 -11.59 4.42 9.96
CA GLU A 20 -11.83 5.79 10.46
C GLU A 20 -13.22 5.95 11.09
N GLU A 21 -14.25 5.26 10.59
CA GLU A 21 -15.58 5.26 11.21
C GLU A 21 -15.57 4.62 12.61
N GLU A 22 -14.87 3.50 12.78
CA GLU A 22 -14.71 2.84 14.08
C GLU A 22 -13.93 3.74 15.05
N ARG A 23 -12.85 4.35 14.58
CA ARG A 23 -12.06 5.31 15.36
C ARG A 23 -12.91 6.47 15.85
N ALA A 24 -13.72 7.06 14.97
CA ALA A 24 -14.62 8.16 15.32
C ALA A 24 -15.68 7.71 16.35
N ALA A 25 -16.26 6.51 16.21
CA ALA A 25 -17.24 5.96 17.14
C ALA A 25 -16.64 5.73 18.55
N LEU A 26 -15.34 5.44 18.64
CA LEU A 26 -14.60 5.30 19.90
C LEU A 26 -14.10 6.64 20.47
N GLY A 27 -14.38 7.76 19.81
CA GLY A 27 -13.91 9.09 20.21
C GLY A 27 -12.42 9.31 20.02
N LEU A 28 -11.77 8.52 19.16
CA LEU A 28 -10.37 8.67 18.78
C LEU A 28 -10.21 9.74 17.70
N ARG A 29 -9.02 10.29 17.60
CA ARG A 29 -8.67 11.19 16.48
C ARG A 29 -8.61 10.40 15.17
N SER A 30 -8.82 11.09 14.04
CA SER A 30 -8.46 10.53 12.73
C SER A 30 -6.99 10.13 12.72
N LYS A 31 -6.60 9.16 11.88
CA LYS A 31 -5.17 8.78 11.71
C LYS A 31 -4.32 9.99 11.31
N HIS A 32 -4.87 10.86 10.48
CA HIS A 32 -4.21 12.10 10.08
C HIS A 32 -3.88 13.01 11.28
N ASP A 33 -4.84 13.26 12.18
CA ASP A 33 -4.64 14.10 13.34
C ASP A 33 -3.80 13.42 14.42
N GLU A 34 -3.93 12.09 14.58
CA GLU A 34 -3.12 11.32 15.51
C GLU A 34 -1.64 11.35 15.11
N ARG A 35 -1.33 11.23 13.81
CA ARG A 35 0.04 11.36 13.29
C ARG A 35 0.66 12.71 13.66
N ARG A 36 -0.10 13.80 13.55
CA ARG A 36 0.35 15.15 13.95
C ARG A 36 0.53 15.27 15.46
N ALA A 37 -0.37 14.68 16.23
CA ALA A 37 -0.27 14.66 17.68
C ALA A 37 0.97 13.90 18.18
N LEU A 38 1.34 12.80 17.54
CA LEU A 38 2.57 12.04 17.83
C LEU A 38 3.83 12.90 17.60
N LEU A 39 3.88 13.65 16.48
CA LEU A 39 4.99 14.56 16.24
C LEU A 39 5.04 15.69 17.27
N HIS A 40 3.90 16.29 17.60
CA HIS A 40 3.83 17.34 18.62
C HIS A 40 4.28 16.83 19.99
N ALA A 41 3.92 15.61 20.36
CA ALA A 41 4.37 15.00 21.62
C ALA A 41 5.90 14.81 21.68
N ALA A 42 6.58 14.69 20.54
CA ALA A 42 8.04 14.60 20.48
C ALA A 42 8.74 15.96 20.66
N VAL A 43 8.03 17.08 20.46
CA VAL A 43 8.54 18.47 20.55
C VAL A 43 7.56 19.37 21.29
N PRO A 44 7.29 19.11 22.59
CA PRO A 44 6.23 19.78 23.35
C PRO A 44 6.48 21.30 23.55
N GLU A 45 7.68 21.80 23.27
CA GLU A 45 8.04 23.21 23.28
C GLU A 45 7.52 23.97 22.05
N ARG A 46 7.08 23.27 21.02
CA ARG A 46 6.46 23.86 19.81
C ARG A 46 4.94 23.83 19.93
N THR A 47 4.28 24.70 19.19
CA THR A 47 2.82 24.64 19.10
C THR A 47 2.37 23.56 18.11
N LEU A 48 1.17 23.04 18.29
CA LEU A 48 0.58 22.08 17.34
C LEU A 48 0.46 22.69 15.94
N GLU A 49 0.16 24.00 15.85
CA GLU A 49 0.05 24.72 14.57
C GLU A 49 1.38 24.73 13.81
N GLU A 50 2.51 25.02 14.48
CA GLU A 50 3.86 24.95 13.86
C GLU A 50 4.16 23.53 13.34
N VAL A 51 3.81 22.50 14.11
CA VAL A 51 3.99 21.11 13.71
C VAL A 51 3.15 20.77 12.49
N VAL A 52 1.87 21.17 12.47
CA VAL A 52 0.96 20.94 11.33
C VAL A 52 1.51 21.61 10.07
N GLN A 53 1.93 22.88 10.15
CA GLN A 53 2.50 23.62 9.00
C GLN A 53 3.76 22.93 8.47
N SER A 54 4.62 22.42 9.36
CA SER A 54 5.83 21.69 8.96
C SER A 54 5.50 20.34 8.33
N CYS A 55 4.51 19.61 8.85
CA CYS A 55 4.00 18.37 8.23
C CYS A 55 3.49 18.63 6.82
N ASP A 56 2.65 19.67 6.63
CA ASP A 56 2.05 19.99 5.34
C ASP A 56 3.12 20.37 4.30
N ALA A 57 4.16 21.10 4.70
CA ALA A 57 5.29 21.42 3.82
C ALA A 57 6.04 20.16 3.37
N ILE A 58 6.37 19.27 4.30
CA ILE A 58 7.10 18.03 4.00
C ILE A 58 6.21 17.03 3.25
N ASP A 59 4.91 17.03 3.47
CA ASP A 59 3.96 16.20 2.72
C ASP A 59 3.89 16.58 1.22
N ILE A 60 4.13 17.84 0.89
CA ILE A 60 4.26 18.29 -0.51
C ILE A 60 5.53 17.71 -1.14
N GLU A 61 6.68 17.81 -0.46
CA GLU A 61 7.95 17.24 -0.93
C GLU A 61 7.85 15.72 -1.07
N PHE A 62 7.28 15.05 -0.07
CA PHE A 62 7.08 13.60 -0.08
C PHE A 62 6.19 13.17 -1.26
N ARG A 63 5.07 13.85 -1.49
CA ARG A 63 4.20 13.54 -2.63
C ARG A 63 4.90 13.70 -3.97
N HIS A 64 5.79 14.68 -4.11
CA HIS A 64 6.61 14.82 -5.31
C HIS A 64 7.58 13.63 -5.47
N ALA A 65 8.34 13.30 -4.42
CA ALA A 65 9.25 12.16 -4.42
C ALA A 65 8.51 10.85 -4.74
N TRP A 66 7.36 10.63 -4.11
CA TRP A 66 6.58 9.41 -4.30
C TRP A 66 5.96 9.29 -5.70
N LYS A 67 5.28 10.37 -6.17
CA LYS A 67 4.46 10.30 -7.39
C LYS A 67 5.19 10.67 -8.68
N VAL A 68 6.28 11.44 -8.58
CA VAL A 68 7.02 11.94 -9.74
C VAL A 68 8.37 11.25 -9.87
N GLU A 69 9.09 11.10 -8.75
CA GLU A 69 10.41 10.45 -8.76
C GLU A 69 10.32 8.95 -8.48
N TYR A 70 9.13 8.45 -8.10
CA TYR A 70 8.87 7.07 -7.70
C TYR A 70 9.83 6.59 -6.61
N THR A 71 10.17 7.49 -5.68
CA THR A 71 11.05 7.21 -4.54
C THR A 71 10.23 7.14 -3.27
N ASN A 72 10.35 6.05 -2.52
CA ASN A 72 9.70 5.91 -1.23
C ASN A 72 10.59 6.46 -0.12
N TRP A 73 10.03 7.33 0.72
CA TRP A 73 10.64 7.75 1.98
C TRP A 73 10.10 6.89 3.11
N THR A 74 10.98 6.36 3.95
CA THR A 74 10.55 5.70 5.19
C THR A 74 9.89 6.69 6.14
N VAL A 75 9.06 6.21 7.04
CA VAL A 75 8.42 7.05 8.07
C VAL A 75 9.49 7.77 8.90
N ASP A 76 10.55 7.08 9.35
CA ASP A 76 11.65 7.72 10.10
C ASP A 76 12.27 8.90 9.33
N TYR A 77 12.61 8.71 8.05
CA TYR A 77 13.18 9.77 7.22
C TYR A 77 12.22 10.96 7.10
N ARG A 78 10.93 10.69 6.84
CA ARG A 78 9.90 11.73 6.70
C ARG A 78 9.70 12.52 7.99
N LEU A 79 9.65 11.86 9.16
CA LEU A 79 9.51 12.53 10.44
C LEU A 79 10.75 13.39 10.76
N ARG A 80 11.97 12.89 10.51
CA ARG A 80 13.19 13.71 10.68
C ARG A 80 13.17 14.96 9.80
N ARG A 81 12.69 14.86 8.56
CA ARG A 81 12.51 16.03 7.67
C ARG A 81 11.53 17.05 8.27
N VAL A 82 10.44 16.59 8.91
CA VAL A 82 9.50 17.49 9.61
C VAL A 82 10.20 18.22 10.76
N PHE A 83 10.97 17.51 11.61
CA PHE A 83 11.70 18.12 12.71
C PHE A 83 12.78 19.07 12.24
N ASP A 84 13.51 18.75 11.17
CA ASP A 84 14.50 19.64 10.55
C ASP A 84 13.84 20.93 10.02
N HIS A 85 12.70 20.81 9.33
CA HIS A 85 11.93 21.96 8.83
C HIS A 85 11.42 22.85 9.97
N LEU A 86 11.00 22.23 11.08
CA LEU A 86 10.52 22.90 12.28
C LEU A 86 11.69 23.57 13.07
N GLY A 87 12.94 23.26 12.75
CA GLY A 87 14.12 23.69 13.51
C GLY A 87 14.11 23.12 14.94
N ALA A 88 13.60 21.88 15.12
CA ALA A 88 13.53 21.18 16.39
C ALA A 88 14.49 19.99 16.42
N SER A 89 14.95 19.63 17.62
CA SER A 89 15.91 18.53 17.81
C SER A 89 15.40 17.60 18.92
N PRO A 90 14.35 16.83 18.69
CA PRO A 90 13.86 15.84 19.65
C PRO A 90 14.90 14.77 19.91
N THR A 91 14.80 14.11 21.06
CA THR A 91 15.68 12.98 21.37
C THR A 91 15.41 11.79 20.45
N ASP A 92 16.43 10.95 20.19
CA ASP A 92 16.25 9.72 19.40
C ASP A 92 15.13 8.83 19.95
N LYS A 93 14.95 8.80 21.27
CA LYS A 93 13.84 8.07 21.91
C LYS A 93 12.48 8.66 21.52
N ALA A 94 12.34 9.97 21.51
CA ALA A 94 11.08 10.64 21.14
C ALA A 94 10.76 10.41 19.65
N ILE A 95 11.78 10.49 18.79
CA ILE A 95 11.64 10.17 17.35
C ILE A 95 11.18 8.72 17.18
N ALA A 96 11.87 7.76 17.82
CA ALA A 96 11.52 6.34 17.70
C ALA A 96 10.10 6.04 18.20
N GLN A 97 9.63 6.72 19.24
CA GLN A 97 8.26 6.59 19.74
C GLN A 97 7.24 7.16 18.73
N ALA A 98 7.52 8.31 18.13
CA ALA A 98 6.64 8.92 17.11
C ALA A 98 6.58 8.04 15.85
N VAL A 99 7.73 7.54 15.37
CA VAL A 99 7.81 6.60 14.22
C VAL A 99 7.00 5.35 14.52
N HIS A 100 7.25 4.69 15.64
CA HIS A 100 6.53 3.47 16.00
C HIS A 100 5.01 3.68 16.07
N GLY A 101 4.57 4.73 16.78
CA GLY A 101 3.14 5.04 16.89
C GLY A 101 2.50 5.34 15.53
N TRP A 102 3.23 6.01 14.61
CA TRP A 102 2.75 6.25 13.26
C TRP A 102 2.59 4.96 12.44
N GLU A 103 3.62 4.10 12.49
CA GLU A 103 3.70 2.91 11.65
C GLU A 103 2.66 1.85 12.00
N ILE A 104 2.29 1.72 13.30
CA ILE A 104 1.41 0.62 13.77
C ILE A 104 -0.08 0.95 13.75
N MET A 105 -0.49 2.17 13.37
CA MET A 105 -1.89 2.59 13.44
C MET A 105 -2.88 1.64 12.75
N GLU A 106 -2.45 1.05 11.63
CA GLU A 106 -3.25 0.08 10.88
C GLU A 106 -3.41 -1.28 11.60
N LEU A 107 -2.64 -1.51 12.68
CA LEU A 107 -2.80 -2.71 13.49
C LEU A 107 -3.71 -2.48 14.70
N ASP A 108 -3.73 -1.28 15.25
CA ASP A 108 -4.57 -0.94 16.41
C ASP A 108 -6.04 -0.98 16.03
N HIS A 109 -6.39 -0.32 14.94
CA HIS A 109 -7.68 -0.38 14.27
C HIS A 109 -7.42 -0.75 12.82
N SER A 110 -7.78 -1.98 12.45
CA SER A 110 -7.40 -2.49 11.14
C SER A 110 -8.46 -2.18 10.09
N PRO A 111 -8.06 -1.65 8.92
CA PRO A 111 -8.96 -1.55 7.78
C PRO A 111 -9.51 -2.93 7.42
N ARG A 112 -10.77 -2.99 7.02
CA ARG A 112 -11.45 -4.26 6.73
C ARG A 112 -11.02 -4.84 5.39
N LEU A 113 -11.09 -6.16 5.26
CA LEU A 113 -10.99 -6.82 3.96
C LEU A 113 -12.14 -6.40 3.04
N ILE A 114 -11.86 -6.34 1.75
CA ILE A 114 -12.91 -6.24 0.74
C ILE A 114 -13.70 -7.58 0.71
N ASP A 115 -15.01 -7.47 0.55
CA ASP A 115 -15.90 -8.63 0.58
C ASP A 115 -15.49 -9.68 -0.46
N GLY A 116 -15.36 -10.93 -0.01
CA GLY A 116 -14.94 -12.06 -0.84
C GLY A 116 -13.43 -12.20 -1.06
N ALA A 117 -12.61 -11.23 -0.62
CA ALA A 117 -11.16 -11.24 -0.84
C ALA A 117 -10.49 -12.52 -0.31
N ALA A 118 -10.74 -12.89 0.95
CA ALA A 118 -10.11 -14.06 1.56
C ALA A 118 -10.40 -15.35 0.80
N GLN A 119 -11.67 -15.54 0.39
CA GLN A 119 -12.09 -16.74 -0.35
C GLN A 119 -11.46 -16.80 -1.74
N ALA A 120 -11.50 -15.70 -2.51
CA ALA A 120 -10.95 -15.66 -3.85
C ALA A 120 -9.43 -15.80 -3.84
N ILE A 121 -8.72 -15.15 -2.91
CA ILE A 121 -7.27 -15.30 -2.73
C ILE A 121 -6.90 -16.76 -2.45
N ALA A 122 -7.61 -17.44 -1.55
CA ALA A 122 -7.37 -18.85 -1.24
C ALA A 122 -7.61 -19.76 -2.46
N GLU A 123 -8.66 -19.49 -3.24
CA GLU A 123 -8.94 -20.21 -4.48
C GLU A 123 -7.84 -20.01 -5.52
N ILE A 124 -7.43 -18.75 -5.77
CA ILE A 124 -6.39 -18.43 -6.74
C ILE A 124 -5.03 -19.04 -6.32
N ALA A 125 -4.71 -18.99 -5.01
CA ALA A 125 -3.48 -19.57 -4.45
C ALA A 125 -3.38 -21.08 -4.64
N SER A 126 -4.49 -21.79 -4.85
CA SER A 126 -4.46 -23.24 -5.15
C SER A 126 -3.91 -23.55 -6.55
N ARG A 127 -3.79 -22.55 -7.45
CA ARG A 127 -3.44 -22.69 -8.86
C ARG A 127 -2.25 -21.84 -9.28
N TYR A 128 -2.03 -20.71 -8.62
CA TYR A 128 -1.01 -19.72 -8.97
C TYR A 128 -0.17 -19.36 -7.75
N GLN A 129 1.09 -18.99 -7.97
CA GLN A 129 1.91 -18.37 -6.94
C GLN A 129 1.47 -16.91 -6.78
N LEU A 130 1.37 -16.43 -5.53
CA LEU A 130 0.88 -15.09 -5.24
C LEU A 130 1.97 -14.20 -4.65
N ALA A 131 1.95 -12.93 -5.05
CA ALA A 131 2.78 -11.87 -4.47
C ALA A 131 1.92 -10.67 -4.05
N ILE A 132 2.40 -9.92 -3.07
CA ILE A 132 1.97 -8.53 -2.84
C ILE A 132 2.96 -7.59 -3.55
N CYS A 133 2.44 -6.57 -4.21
CA CYS A 133 3.22 -5.49 -4.81
C CYS A 133 2.51 -4.16 -4.51
N SER A 134 2.90 -3.51 -3.41
CA SER A 134 2.14 -2.36 -2.86
C SER A 134 3.02 -1.25 -2.34
N ASP A 135 2.53 -0.02 -2.47
CA ASP A 135 3.17 1.13 -1.87
C ASP A 135 2.92 1.14 -0.36
N ALA A 136 3.99 1.26 0.43
CA ALA A 136 4.03 1.27 1.89
C ALA A 136 4.50 2.65 2.38
N ILE A 137 3.60 3.65 2.33
CA ILE A 137 3.94 5.06 2.54
C ILE A 137 3.67 5.57 3.98
N VAL A 138 2.89 4.84 4.75
CA VAL A 138 2.54 5.19 6.15
C VAL A 138 2.80 4.05 7.12
N SER A 139 2.62 2.81 6.69
CA SER A 139 2.94 1.61 7.46
C SER A 139 3.96 0.79 6.68
N PRO A 140 5.09 0.38 7.28
CA PRO A 140 6.13 -0.37 6.60
C PRO A 140 5.67 -1.80 6.25
N GLY A 141 6.35 -2.43 5.29
CA GLY A 141 6.05 -3.78 4.86
C GLY A 141 6.02 -4.82 6.00
N THR A 142 6.82 -4.60 7.06
CA THR A 142 6.80 -5.42 8.28
C THR A 142 5.46 -5.37 9.01
N VAL A 143 4.82 -4.20 9.09
CA VAL A 143 3.49 -3.97 9.68
C VAL A 143 2.40 -4.48 8.75
N LEU A 144 2.51 -4.21 7.45
CA LEU A 144 1.53 -4.68 6.45
C LEU A 144 1.45 -6.21 6.38
N ARG A 145 2.57 -6.93 6.59
CA ARG A 145 2.56 -8.39 6.74
C ARG A 145 1.80 -8.84 7.99
N GLN A 146 1.85 -8.08 9.07
CA GLN A 146 1.07 -8.37 10.28
C GLN A 146 -0.42 -8.12 10.04
N LEU A 147 -0.78 -7.04 9.34
CA LEU A 147 -2.15 -6.76 8.92
C LEU A 147 -2.72 -7.91 8.08
N LEU A 148 -1.99 -8.38 7.06
CA LEU A 148 -2.38 -9.54 6.24
C LEU A 148 -2.51 -10.82 7.08
N SER A 149 -1.66 -11.01 8.12
CA SER A 149 -1.77 -12.13 9.05
C SER A 149 -3.01 -12.03 9.93
N LYS A 150 -3.34 -10.84 10.42
CA LYS A 150 -4.55 -10.56 11.21
C LYS A 150 -5.82 -10.90 10.42
N HIS A 151 -5.80 -10.65 9.12
CA HIS A 151 -6.88 -11.02 8.21
C HIS A 151 -6.85 -12.48 7.72
N GLY A 152 -5.85 -13.28 8.12
CA GLY A 152 -5.74 -14.70 7.76
C GLY A 152 -5.30 -14.97 6.33
N VAL A 153 -4.94 -13.95 5.54
CA VAL A 153 -4.60 -14.12 4.10
C VAL A 153 -3.11 -14.19 3.81
N LYS A 154 -2.24 -13.77 4.74
CA LYS A 154 -0.78 -13.72 4.51
C LYS A 154 -0.18 -15.03 4.01
N ALA A 155 -0.66 -16.16 4.52
CA ALA A 155 -0.10 -17.49 4.20
C ALA A 155 -0.24 -17.88 2.72
N HIS A 156 -1.11 -17.20 1.97
CA HIS A 156 -1.30 -17.45 0.54
C HIS A 156 -0.25 -16.76 -0.34
N PHE A 157 0.52 -15.81 0.21
CA PHE A 157 1.52 -15.03 -0.53
C PHE A 157 2.93 -15.55 -0.24
N SER A 158 3.69 -15.81 -1.30
CA SER A 158 5.07 -16.29 -1.24
C SER A 158 6.11 -15.19 -1.49
N SER A 159 5.69 -14.05 -2.04
CA SER A 159 6.56 -12.89 -2.29
C SER A 159 5.88 -11.59 -1.87
N PHE A 160 6.71 -10.62 -1.45
CA PHE A 160 6.26 -9.32 -1.00
C PHE A 160 7.21 -8.24 -1.53
N ALA A 161 6.68 -7.31 -2.32
CA ALA A 161 7.37 -6.11 -2.77
C ALA A 161 6.65 -4.90 -2.16
N PHE A 162 7.15 -4.42 -1.02
CA PHE A 162 6.69 -3.19 -0.39
C PHE A 162 7.64 -2.05 -0.71
N SER A 163 7.12 -0.88 -1.04
CA SER A 163 7.91 0.24 -1.53
C SER A 163 8.95 0.77 -0.53
N ASP A 164 8.72 0.64 0.77
CA ASP A 164 9.67 0.98 1.82
C ASP A 164 10.90 0.06 1.83
N GLU A 165 10.72 -1.22 1.48
CA GLU A 165 11.79 -2.23 1.39
C GLU A 165 12.51 -2.18 0.04
N VAL A 166 11.79 -1.89 -1.05
CA VAL A 166 12.34 -1.77 -2.41
C VAL A 166 13.03 -0.43 -2.63
N GLY A 167 12.63 0.61 -1.88
CA GLY A 167 13.11 1.99 -2.03
C GLY A 167 12.48 2.73 -3.22
N ARG A 168 11.54 2.10 -3.90
CA ARG A 168 10.81 2.65 -5.05
C ARG A 168 9.33 2.37 -4.92
N SER A 169 8.48 3.27 -5.45
CA SER A 169 7.03 3.09 -5.53
C SER A 169 6.59 2.67 -6.93
N LYS A 170 5.40 2.08 -7.02
CA LYS A 170 4.73 1.86 -8.32
C LYS A 170 4.51 3.21 -9.04
N PRO A 171 4.62 3.24 -10.37
CA PRO A 171 4.79 2.15 -11.33
C PRO A 171 6.26 1.78 -11.62
N HIS A 172 7.23 2.14 -10.77
CA HIS A 172 8.64 1.83 -11.03
C HIS A 172 8.85 0.31 -11.16
N ARG A 173 9.57 -0.11 -12.22
CA ARG A 173 9.75 -1.51 -12.59
C ARG A 173 10.28 -2.41 -11.45
N SER A 174 11.15 -1.87 -10.57
CA SER A 174 11.76 -2.65 -9.48
C SER A 174 10.72 -3.24 -8.52
N MET A 175 9.53 -2.63 -8.39
CA MET A 175 8.44 -3.19 -7.59
C MET A 175 7.97 -4.53 -8.15
N PHE A 176 7.71 -4.58 -9.44
CA PHE A 176 7.25 -5.79 -10.15
C PHE A 176 8.37 -6.81 -10.31
N ASP A 177 9.60 -6.36 -10.62
CA ASP A 177 10.79 -7.23 -10.71
C ASP A 177 11.06 -7.92 -9.37
N THR A 178 10.93 -7.20 -8.22
CA THR A 178 11.08 -7.78 -6.88
C THR A 178 10.01 -8.84 -6.60
N ALA A 179 8.75 -8.56 -6.92
CA ALA A 179 7.67 -9.53 -6.76
C ALA A 179 7.92 -10.80 -7.60
N ALA A 180 8.29 -10.63 -8.87
CA ALA A 180 8.60 -11.71 -9.80
C ALA A 180 9.81 -12.55 -9.35
N GLN A 181 10.88 -11.89 -8.91
CA GLN A 181 12.09 -12.55 -8.40
C GLN A 181 11.79 -13.40 -7.17
N GLY A 182 10.99 -12.90 -6.23
CA GLY A 182 10.59 -13.65 -5.04
C GLY A 182 9.75 -14.89 -5.34
N LEU A 183 9.05 -14.91 -6.49
CA LEU A 183 8.29 -16.07 -6.98
C LEU A 183 9.10 -16.98 -7.94
N GLY A 184 10.27 -16.55 -8.39
CA GLY A 184 11.07 -17.29 -9.35
C GLY A 184 10.43 -17.39 -10.74
N VAL A 185 9.68 -16.37 -11.17
CA VAL A 185 9.03 -16.30 -12.48
C VAL A 185 9.48 -15.07 -13.27
N PRO A 186 9.49 -15.12 -14.61
CA PRO A 186 9.66 -13.93 -15.43
C PRO A 186 8.51 -12.95 -15.20
N VAL A 187 8.80 -11.65 -15.12
CA VAL A 187 7.79 -10.60 -14.85
C VAL A 187 6.63 -10.63 -15.87
N HIS A 188 6.90 -10.90 -17.14
CA HIS A 188 5.89 -10.97 -18.20
C HIS A 188 4.99 -12.24 -18.13
N GLU A 189 5.27 -13.17 -17.23
CA GLU A 189 4.41 -14.32 -16.94
C GLU A 189 3.49 -14.08 -15.74
N MET A 190 3.42 -12.83 -15.27
CA MET A 190 2.57 -12.41 -14.17
C MET A 190 1.36 -11.61 -14.67
N VAL A 191 0.29 -11.65 -13.86
CA VAL A 191 -0.82 -10.70 -13.91
C VAL A 191 -0.75 -9.84 -12.66
N HIS A 192 -0.91 -8.52 -12.80
CA HIS A 192 -1.09 -7.62 -11.66
C HIS A 192 -2.55 -7.23 -11.50
N ILE A 193 -3.00 -7.09 -10.26
CA ILE A 193 -4.35 -6.70 -9.88
C ILE A 193 -4.25 -5.51 -8.95
N GLY A 194 -4.89 -4.39 -9.30
CA GLY A 194 -4.91 -3.19 -8.47
C GLY A 194 -5.97 -2.20 -8.93
N ASP A 195 -6.11 -1.10 -8.20
CA ASP A 195 -7.21 -0.13 -8.33
C ASP A 195 -6.84 1.15 -9.08
N ARG A 196 -5.53 1.37 -9.36
CA ARG A 196 -5.03 2.64 -9.94
C ARG A 196 -4.45 2.44 -11.33
N HIS A 197 -5.01 3.14 -12.31
CA HIS A 197 -4.61 3.02 -13.71
C HIS A 197 -3.09 3.20 -13.91
N SER A 198 -2.50 4.30 -13.42
CA SER A 198 -1.07 4.57 -13.62
C SER A 198 -0.15 3.55 -12.94
N ASN A 199 -0.50 3.15 -11.73
CA ASN A 199 0.35 2.29 -10.89
C ASN A 199 0.21 0.81 -11.27
N ASP A 200 -1.04 0.38 -11.51
CA ASP A 200 -1.40 -1.03 -11.53
C ASP A 200 -1.77 -1.53 -12.93
N ILE A 201 -1.90 -0.62 -13.90
CA ILE A 201 -2.16 -0.97 -15.30
C ILE A 201 -1.00 -0.55 -16.19
N ASP A 202 -0.67 0.75 -16.26
CA ASP A 202 0.40 1.24 -17.13
C ASP A 202 1.77 0.68 -16.73
N GLY A 203 2.05 0.61 -15.41
CA GLY A 203 3.30 0.06 -14.90
C GLY A 203 3.53 -1.40 -15.32
N PRO A 204 2.60 -2.32 -15.03
CA PRO A 204 2.65 -3.72 -15.50
C PRO A 204 2.73 -3.84 -17.02
N HIS A 205 1.91 -3.11 -17.79
CA HIS A 205 1.92 -3.15 -19.24
C HIS A 205 3.28 -2.78 -19.84
N ALA A 206 3.97 -1.78 -19.25
CA ALA A 206 5.32 -1.40 -19.68
C ALA A 206 6.36 -2.53 -19.53
N LEU A 207 6.04 -3.57 -18.74
CA LEU A 207 6.89 -4.74 -18.51
C LEU A 207 6.39 -6.00 -19.25
N GLY A 208 5.34 -5.87 -20.06
CA GLY A 208 4.73 -6.98 -20.79
C GLY A 208 3.88 -7.90 -19.91
N MET A 209 3.54 -7.46 -18.69
CA MET A 209 2.57 -8.14 -17.83
C MET A 209 1.16 -7.91 -18.35
N LYS A 210 0.24 -8.78 -17.95
CA LYS A 210 -1.18 -8.49 -18.00
C LYS A 210 -1.63 -7.77 -16.74
N ALA A 211 -2.71 -6.97 -16.85
CA ALA A 211 -3.21 -6.19 -15.73
C ALA A 211 -4.75 -6.24 -15.63
N ILE A 212 -5.26 -6.38 -14.41
CA ILE A 212 -6.69 -6.36 -14.09
C ILE A 212 -6.95 -5.11 -13.24
N LEU A 213 -7.84 -4.23 -13.72
CA LEU A 213 -8.33 -3.12 -12.92
C LEU A 213 -9.42 -3.63 -11.96
N PHE A 214 -9.20 -3.45 -10.66
CA PHE A 214 -10.12 -3.85 -9.61
C PHE A 214 -10.87 -2.62 -9.09
N THR A 215 -12.22 -2.65 -9.12
CA THR A 215 -13.04 -1.47 -8.82
C THR A 215 -14.11 -1.68 -7.75
N ALA A 216 -13.99 -2.75 -6.94
CA ALA A 216 -14.96 -3.05 -5.88
C ALA A 216 -14.95 -2.04 -4.72
N SER A 217 -13.80 -1.42 -4.43
CA SER A 217 -13.64 -0.41 -3.37
C SER A 217 -13.53 0.99 -3.94
N ARG A 218 -12.76 1.15 -5.01
CA ARG A 218 -12.50 2.43 -5.66
C ARG A 218 -12.73 2.31 -7.17
N ASP A 219 -13.55 3.18 -7.75
CA ASP A 219 -13.95 3.16 -9.16
C ASP A 219 -13.49 4.40 -9.97
N ALA A 220 -12.66 5.25 -9.37
CA ALA A 220 -12.25 6.52 -9.98
C ALA A 220 -11.52 6.35 -11.32
N ASP A 221 -10.86 5.21 -11.56
CA ASP A 221 -10.12 4.90 -12.79
C ASP A 221 -10.89 3.93 -13.72
N LYS A 222 -12.19 3.68 -13.45
CA LYS A 222 -13.01 2.74 -14.20
C LYS A 222 -13.25 3.17 -15.63
N GLU A 223 -13.43 4.47 -15.88
CA GLU A 223 -13.68 4.99 -17.20
C GLU A 223 -12.39 5.19 -17.99
N GLY A 224 -12.36 4.69 -19.22
CA GLY A 224 -11.22 4.91 -20.14
C GLY A 224 -9.95 4.13 -19.81
N HIS A 225 -10.02 3.10 -18.95
CA HIS A 225 -8.87 2.28 -18.62
C HIS A 225 -8.37 1.44 -19.81
N SER A 226 -7.08 1.08 -19.76
CA SER A 226 -6.43 0.21 -20.77
C SER A 226 -6.17 -1.21 -20.23
N ALA A 227 -6.72 -1.58 -19.07
CA ALA A 227 -6.52 -2.89 -18.46
C ALA A 227 -6.99 -4.04 -19.37
N ASP A 228 -6.34 -5.19 -19.30
CA ASP A 228 -6.73 -6.40 -20.02
C ASP A 228 -8.11 -6.94 -19.58
N ALA A 229 -8.51 -6.65 -18.34
CA ALA A 229 -9.84 -6.95 -17.81
C ALA A 229 -10.22 -5.99 -16.67
N LEU A 230 -11.53 -5.83 -16.47
CA LEU A 230 -12.14 -5.15 -15.32
C LEU A 230 -12.69 -6.20 -14.35
N CYS A 231 -12.50 -6.01 -13.05
CA CYS A 231 -13.06 -6.84 -12.00
C CYS A 231 -13.76 -5.96 -10.97
N GLU A 232 -15.08 -6.12 -10.82
CA GLU A 232 -15.91 -5.31 -9.94
C GLU A 232 -16.22 -6.00 -8.60
N GLN A 233 -15.94 -7.29 -8.48
CA GLN A 233 -16.13 -8.08 -7.27
C GLN A 233 -15.23 -9.31 -7.26
N TYR A 234 -14.81 -9.73 -6.07
CA TYR A 234 -13.89 -10.85 -5.91
C TYR A 234 -14.43 -12.20 -6.42
N SER A 235 -15.74 -12.41 -6.42
CA SER A 235 -16.35 -13.65 -6.94
C SER A 235 -16.05 -13.90 -8.42
N ASP A 236 -15.79 -12.86 -9.20
CA ASP A 236 -15.53 -12.95 -10.64
C ASP A 236 -14.03 -13.12 -10.95
N LEU A 237 -13.17 -12.72 -10.01
CA LEU A 237 -11.71 -12.64 -10.23
C LEU A 237 -11.08 -13.97 -10.67
N PRO A 238 -11.39 -15.15 -10.06
CA PRO A 238 -10.82 -16.42 -10.51
C PRO A 238 -11.13 -16.74 -11.96
N GLY A 239 -12.38 -16.49 -12.38
CA GLY A 239 -12.82 -16.70 -13.77
C GLY A 239 -12.15 -15.75 -14.77
N ILE A 240 -11.95 -14.49 -14.39
CA ILE A 240 -11.25 -13.48 -15.19
C ILE A 240 -9.80 -13.91 -15.41
N ILE A 241 -9.10 -14.33 -14.35
CA ILE A 241 -7.71 -14.81 -14.45
C ILE A 241 -7.62 -16.02 -15.37
N ASP A 242 -8.56 -16.98 -15.26
CA ASP A 242 -8.59 -18.17 -16.11
C ASP A 242 -8.83 -17.82 -17.59
N ALA A 243 -9.64 -16.82 -17.88
CA ALA A 243 -9.85 -16.33 -19.25
C ALA A 243 -8.56 -15.71 -19.82
N LEU A 244 -7.89 -14.85 -19.05
CA LEU A 244 -6.62 -14.24 -19.45
C LEU A 244 -5.48 -15.26 -19.63
N ALA A 245 -5.49 -16.38 -18.90
CA ALA A 245 -4.47 -17.42 -19.00
C ALA A 245 -4.60 -18.28 -20.26
N LYS A 246 -5.78 -18.31 -20.91
CA LYS A 246 -6.07 -19.09 -22.11
C LYS A 246 -5.84 -18.32 -23.43
N GLY A 247 -5.83 -17.00 -23.38
CA GLY A 247 -5.58 -16.11 -24.52
C GLY A 247 -4.11 -15.71 -24.59
#